data_2bb8b60d1afe17685945faf93671a476
#
_entry.id   2bb8b60d1afe17685945faf93671a476
#
_cell.length_a   1.000
_cell.length_b   1.000
_cell.length_c   1.000
_cell.angle_alpha   90.00
_cell.angle_beta   90.00
_cell.angle_gamma   90.00
#
_symmetry.space_group_name_H-M   'P 1'
#
loop_
_entity.id
_entity.type
_entity.pdbx_description
1 polymer ?
#
loop_
_entity_poly.entity_id
_entity_poly.type
_entity_poly.pdbx_seq_one_letter_code
_entity_poly.pdbx_strand_id
1 'polypeptide(L)'
;LLAQHGEEIFTAAAKNSANIFYEGSVCGGIPIIKALREGFVGNQFPLIYGIVNGTCNYILTRMKDEGADFAAVLADAQRLGYAETPPDLDIDGHDAAHKTGILASLAHGFWVNPKQIYTEGIRSLTKQDIEFTTKLGYTIRLLGCVKTANGVRGHKSAIRSRQSAIQVSVYPALVPNSHVLANVNGVFNAVLVRGDVVGDTLYYGRGAGQDATASAVLSDLA
;
A
#
# COMPACT_ATOMS: atom_id res chain seq x y z
N LEU A 1 7.36 -9.18 -9.94
CA LEU A 1 8.32 -10.24 -9.61
C LEU A 1 8.36 -10.48 -8.10
N LEU A 2 8.80 -9.52 -7.29
CA LEU A 2 9.01 -9.70 -5.84
C LEU A 2 7.74 -10.16 -5.12
N ALA A 3 6.56 -9.57 -5.40
CA ALA A 3 5.30 -9.97 -4.78
C ALA A 3 4.94 -11.44 -5.03
N GLN A 4 5.27 -11.98 -6.20
CA GLN A 4 4.91 -13.34 -6.62
C GLN A 4 5.95 -14.38 -6.24
N HIS A 5 7.24 -14.03 -6.25
CA HIS A 5 8.37 -14.94 -6.10
C HIS A 5 9.29 -14.56 -4.93
N GLY A 6 8.84 -13.70 -4.03
CA GLY A 6 9.70 -13.17 -2.95
C GLY A 6 10.23 -14.26 -2.03
N GLU A 7 9.42 -15.25 -1.68
CA GLU A 7 9.89 -16.36 -0.84
C GLU A 7 11.05 -17.14 -1.48
N GLU A 8 10.95 -17.44 -2.79
CA GLU A 8 12.01 -18.11 -3.56
C GLU A 8 13.25 -17.23 -3.66
N ILE A 9 13.06 -15.94 -3.97
CA ILE A 9 14.15 -14.96 -4.14
C ILE A 9 14.93 -14.79 -2.83
N PHE A 10 14.24 -14.56 -1.70
CA PHE A 10 14.89 -14.40 -0.40
C PHE A 10 15.52 -15.68 0.10
N THR A 11 14.92 -16.84 -0.19
CA THR A 11 15.51 -18.15 0.13
C THR A 11 16.80 -18.37 -0.66
N ALA A 12 16.80 -18.06 -1.96
CA ALA A 12 17.99 -18.16 -2.80
C ALA A 12 19.10 -17.19 -2.33
N ALA A 13 18.74 -15.96 -1.99
CA ALA A 13 19.67 -14.97 -1.47
C ALA A 13 20.33 -15.43 -0.16
N ALA A 14 19.54 -15.93 0.78
CA ALA A 14 20.03 -16.43 2.06
C ALA A 14 21.00 -17.63 1.88
N LYS A 15 20.68 -18.56 0.98
CA LYS A 15 21.55 -19.71 0.66
C LYS A 15 22.90 -19.31 0.06
N ASN A 16 22.95 -18.18 -0.64
CA ASN A 16 24.15 -17.70 -1.34
C ASN A 16 24.82 -16.50 -0.63
N SER A 17 24.40 -16.17 0.60
CA SER A 17 24.90 -15.00 1.34
C SER A 17 24.82 -13.69 0.54
N ALA A 18 23.79 -13.55 -0.28
CA ALA A 18 23.55 -12.37 -1.11
C ALA A 18 22.54 -11.44 -0.42
N ASN A 19 22.75 -10.14 -0.55
CA ASN A 19 21.81 -9.14 -0.07
C ASN A 19 20.84 -8.73 -1.20
N ILE A 20 19.61 -8.45 -0.82
CA ILE A 20 18.58 -7.92 -1.73
C ILE A 20 18.13 -6.56 -1.20
N PHE A 21 18.18 -5.59 -2.07
CA PHE A 21 17.70 -4.24 -1.82
C PHE A 21 16.56 -3.95 -2.77
N TYR A 22 15.47 -3.37 -2.27
CA TYR A 22 14.22 -3.26 -3.03
C TYR A 22 13.36 -2.06 -2.65
N GLU A 23 14.00 -0.96 -2.22
CA GLU A 23 13.28 0.28 -1.82
C GLU A 23 12.31 0.76 -2.90
N GLY A 24 12.74 0.73 -4.16
CA GLY A 24 11.92 1.14 -5.29
C GLY A 24 10.70 0.26 -5.59
N SER A 25 10.53 -0.88 -4.91
CA SER A 25 9.41 -1.82 -5.16
C SER A 25 8.08 -1.35 -4.58
N VAL A 26 8.09 -0.46 -3.58
CA VAL A 26 6.88 0.07 -2.92
C VAL A 26 7.00 1.57 -2.72
N CYS A 27 6.05 2.33 -3.26
CA CYS A 27 5.95 3.78 -3.08
C CYS A 27 7.22 4.57 -3.49
N GLY A 28 7.94 4.14 -4.50
CA GLY A 28 9.11 4.69 -5.16
C GLY A 28 9.93 5.75 -4.41
N GLY A 29 9.44 6.98 -4.33
CA GLY A 29 10.14 8.08 -3.67
C GLY A 29 9.97 8.15 -2.14
N ILE A 30 9.24 7.21 -1.54
CA ILE A 30 9.03 7.13 -0.08
C ILE A 30 9.94 6.02 0.47
N PRO A 31 10.88 6.30 1.39
CA PRO A 31 11.83 5.31 1.91
C PRO A 31 11.16 4.39 2.94
N ILE A 32 10.08 3.70 2.54
CA ILE A 32 9.24 2.91 3.45
C ILE A 32 9.85 1.56 3.80
N ILE A 33 10.57 0.93 2.87
CA ILE A 33 11.22 -0.36 3.13
C ILE A 33 12.34 -0.18 4.16
N LYS A 34 13.22 0.81 3.98
CA LYS A 34 14.28 1.15 4.95
C LYS A 34 13.68 1.58 6.28
N ALA A 35 12.63 2.39 6.28
CA ALA A 35 11.96 2.81 7.51
C ALA A 35 11.48 1.61 8.31
N LEU A 36 10.75 0.66 7.70
CA LEU A 36 10.27 -0.53 8.39
C LEU A 36 11.40 -1.45 8.85
N ARG A 37 12.45 -1.61 8.02
CA ARG A 37 13.55 -2.53 8.30
C ARG A 37 14.51 -2.01 9.37
N GLU A 38 14.78 -0.70 9.37
CA GLU A 38 15.84 -0.08 10.16
C GLU A 38 15.28 0.84 11.25
N GLY A 39 14.36 1.74 10.88
CA GLY A 39 13.81 2.75 11.79
C GLY A 39 12.87 2.17 12.86
N PHE A 40 12.21 1.08 12.56
CA PHE A 40 11.24 0.44 13.45
C PHE A 40 11.72 -0.90 14.03
N VAL A 41 13.02 -1.20 14.01
CA VAL A 41 13.58 -2.49 14.44
C VAL A 41 13.13 -2.91 15.85
N GLY A 42 12.86 -1.96 16.73
CA GLY A 42 12.37 -2.21 18.10
C GLY A 42 10.87 -2.26 18.27
N ASN A 43 10.10 -2.23 17.17
CA ASN A 43 8.64 -2.19 17.22
C ASN A 43 8.00 -3.44 16.63
N GLN A 44 6.77 -3.72 17.09
CA GLN A 44 5.82 -4.58 16.38
C GLN A 44 4.82 -3.68 15.62
N PHE A 45 4.23 -4.22 14.57
CA PHE A 45 3.34 -3.47 13.69
C PHE A 45 1.88 -3.95 13.81
N PRO A 46 1.10 -3.44 14.77
CA PRO A 46 -0.31 -3.80 14.89
C PRO A 46 -1.15 -3.34 13.68
N LEU A 47 -0.68 -2.30 12.97
CA LEU A 47 -1.45 -1.68 11.90
C LEU A 47 -0.52 -1.03 10.86
N ILE A 48 -0.80 -1.29 9.57
CA ILE A 48 -0.28 -0.48 8.45
C ILE A 48 -1.46 -0.16 7.53
N TYR A 49 -1.63 1.10 7.18
CA TYR A 49 -2.54 1.58 6.14
C TYR A 49 -1.74 2.26 5.04
N GLY A 50 -1.98 1.88 3.79
CA GLY A 50 -1.27 2.43 2.65
C GLY A 50 -2.19 2.90 1.52
N ILE A 51 -1.99 4.14 1.06
CA ILE A 51 -2.41 4.60 -0.26
C ILE A 51 -1.19 4.39 -1.15
N VAL A 52 -1.10 3.23 -1.80
CA VAL A 52 0.12 2.76 -2.47
C VAL A 52 -0.01 2.67 -3.99
N ASN A 53 -1.15 3.07 -4.54
CA ASN A 53 -1.39 3.18 -5.97
C ASN A 53 -1.78 4.62 -6.34
N GLY A 54 -0.89 5.32 -7.05
CA GLY A 54 -1.07 6.72 -7.44
C GLY A 54 -2.18 6.92 -8.47
N THR A 55 -2.37 5.98 -9.39
CA THR A 55 -3.42 6.01 -10.43
C THR A 55 -4.80 6.00 -9.80
N CYS A 56 -5.08 5.06 -8.93
CA CYS A 56 -6.36 4.98 -8.21
C CYS A 56 -6.59 6.21 -7.34
N ASN A 57 -5.56 6.69 -6.65
CA ASN A 57 -5.68 7.87 -5.81
C ASN A 57 -5.97 9.13 -6.63
N TYR A 58 -5.35 9.28 -7.81
CA TYR A 58 -5.63 10.36 -8.76
C TYR A 58 -7.08 10.31 -9.23
N ILE A 59 -7.56 9.14 -9.67
CA ILE A 59 -8.95 8.96 -10.14
C ILE A 59 -9.95 9.35 -9.05
N LEU A 60 -9.80 8.80 -7.85
CA LEU A 60 -10.70 9.08 -6.72
C LEU A 60 -10.66 10.55 -6.28
N THR A 61 -9.50 11.19 -6.37
CA THR A 61 -9.36 12.63 -6.08
C THR A 61 -10.15 13.47 -7.08
N ARG A 62 -9.98 13.22 -8.38
CA ARG A 62 -10.68 13.95 -9.44
C ARG A 62 -12.20 13.73 -9.40
N MET A 63 -12.64 12.48 -9.17
CA MET A 63 -14.06 12.17 -8.98
C MET A 63 -14.67 12.97 -7.83
N LYS A 64 -13.94 13.11 -6.72
CA LYS A 64 -14.40 13.88 -5.56
C LYS A 64 -14.40 15.39 -5.80
N ASP A 65 -13.29 15.93 -6.29
CA ASP A 65 -13.07 17.38 -6.35
C ASP A 65 -13.85 18.03 -7.51
N GLU A 66 -14.01 17.31 -8.63
CA GLU A 66 -14.65 17.81 -9.86
C GLU A 66 -16.04 17.24 -10.07
N GLY A 67 -16.44 16.24 -9.29
CA GLY A 67 -17.70 15.52 -9.51
C GLY A 67 -17.75 14.81 -10.87
N ALA A 68 -16.58 14.39 -11.38
CA ALA A 68 -16.46 13.74 -12.69
C ALA A 68 -16.79 12.25 -12.61
N ASP A 69 -17.20 11.66 -13.74
CA ASP A 69 -17.46 10.24 -13.85
C ASP A 69 -16.15 9.44 -13.96
N PHE A 70 -16.15 8.22 -13.42
CA PHE A 70 -14.98 7.31 -13.41
C PHE A 70 -14.37 7.14 -14.81
N ALA A 71 -15.19 6.87 -15.83
CA ALA A 71 -14.71 6.62 -17.19
C ALA A 71 -14.00 7.84 -17.80
N ALA A 72 -14.51 9.04 -17.56
CA ALA A 72 -13.91 10.28 -18.05
C ALA A 72 -12.56 10.54 -17.39
N VAL A 73 -12.48 10.34 -16.05
CA VAL A 73 -11.22 10.54 -15.31
C VAL A 73 -10.18 9.48 -15.66
N LEU A 74 -10.61 8.23 -15.88
CA LEU A 74 -9.70 7.15 -16.32
C LEU A 74 -9.09 7.47 -17.70
N ALA A 75 -9.90 7.93 -18.65
CA ALA A 75 -9.41 8.34 -19.97
C ALA A 75 -8.39 9.48 -19.88
N ASP A 76 -8.63 10.46 -19.01
CA ASP A 76 -7.67 11.53 -18.73
C ASP A 76 -6.39 11.01 -18.09
N ALA A 77 -6.49 10.09 -17.12
CA ALA A 77 -5.33 9.48 -16.49
C ALA A 77 -4.46 8.72 -17.50
N GLN A 78 -5.07 8.01 -18.44
CA GLN A 78 -4.36 7.34 -19.53
C GLN A 78 -3.68 8.34 -20.48
N ARG A 79 -4.37 9.40 -20.86
CA ARG A 79 -3.81 10.46 -21.73
C ARG A 79 -2.62 11.19 -21.07
N LEU A 80 -2.63 11.33 -19.74
CA LEU A 80 -1.57 11.96 -18.96
C LEU A 80 -0.43 11.00 -18.59
N GLY A 81 -0.56 9.71 -18.91
CA GLY A 81 0.43 8.69 -18.58
C GLY A 81 0.42 8.24 -17.11
N TYR A 82 -0.64 8.54 -16.36
CA TYR A 82 -0.82 8.08 -14.97
C TYR A 82 -1.45 6.68 -14.90
N ALA A 83 -2.21 6.27 -15.92
CA ALA A 83 -2.78 4.93 -16.06
C ALA A 83 -2.25 4.27 -17.33
N GLU A 84 -1.92 2.99 -17.22
CA GLU A 84 -1.52 2.17 -18.37
C GLU A 84 -2.75 1.77 -19.23
N THR A 85 -2.48 1.22 -20.41
CA THR A 85 -3.50 0.61 -21.25
C THR A 85 -3.08 -0.82 -21.57
N PRO A 86 -3.78 -1.86 -21.07
CA PRO A 86 -4.99 -1.80 -20.21
C PRO A 86 -4.69 -1.39 -18.75
N PRO A 87 -5.67 -0.78 -18.02
CA PRO A 87 -5.46 -0.23 -16.68
C PRO A 87 -5.76 -1.24 -15.55
N ASP A 88 -6.06 -2.50 -15.88
CA ASP A 88 -6.64 -3.49 -14.95
C ASP A 88 -5.79 -3.73 -13.70
N LEU A 89 -4.45 -3.73 -13.86
CA LEU A 89 -3.55 -3.94 -12.73
C LEU A 89 -3.73 -2.88 -11.62
N ASP A 90 -3.98 -1.64 -12.03
CA ASP A 90 -4.21 -0.53 -11.11
C ASP A 90 -5.65 -0.53 -10.57
N ILE A 91 -6.64 -0.39 -11.49
CA ILE A 91 -8.02 -0.09 -11.09
C ILE A 91 -8.75 -1.27 -10.44
N ASP A 92 -8.27 -2.50 -10.64
CA ASP A 92 -8.76 -3.69 -9.94
C ASP A 92 -8.02 -3.97 -8.61
N GLY A 93 -7.05 -3.11 -8.27
CA GLY A 93 -6.36 -3.12 -6.98
C GLY A 93 -5.18 -4.09 -6.87
N HIS A 94 -4.81 -4.78 -7.95
CA HIS A 94 -3.76 -5.81 -7.93
C HIS A 94 -2.37 -5.23 -7.65
N ASP A 95 -2.02 -4.08 -8.22
CA ASP A 95 -0.76 -3.39 -7.90
C ASP A 95 -0.70 -3.01 -6.42
N ALA A 96 -1.80 -2.46 -5.88
CA ALA A 96 -1.89 -2.14 -4.47
C ALA A 96 -1.77 -3.39 -3.58
N ALA A 97 -2.35 -4.52 -4.01
CA ALA A 97 -2.24 -5.79 -3.28
C ALA A 97 -0.80 -6.31 -3.27
N HIS A 98 -0.09 -6.25 -4.39
CA HIS A 98 1.34 -6.61 -4.48
C HIS A 98 2.18 -5.80 -3.49
N LYS A 99 2.02 -4.47 -3.49
CA LYS A 99 2.77 -3.56 -2.61
C LYS A 99 2.42 -3.78 -1.13
N THR A 100 1.13 -3.93 -0.82
CA THR A 100 0.67 -4.21 0.54
C THR A 100 1.19 -5.55 1.05
N GLY A 101 1.24 -6.57 0.20
CA GLY A 101 1.81 -7.88 0.52
C GLY A 101 3.31 -7.81 0.85
N ILE A 102 4.07 -7.00 0.11
CA ILE A 102 5.50 -6.76 0.39
C ILE A 102 5.67 -6.08 1.75
N LEU A 103 4.90 -5.02 2.04
CA LEU A 103 4.93 -4.33 3.34
C LEU A 103 4.57 -5.27 4.49
N ALA A 104 3.52 -6.08 4.33
CA ALA A 104 3.10 -7.05 5.31
C ALA A 104 4.18 -8.12 5.57
N SER A 105 4.81 -8.61 4.50
CA SER A 105 5.90 -9.59 4.58
C SER A 105 7.09 -9.07 5.36
N LEU A 106 7.49 -7.83 5.05
CA LEU A 106 8.60 -7.16 5.74
C LEU A 106 8.28 -6.93 7.22
N ALA A 107 7.09 -6.38 7.52
CA ALA A 107 6.69 -6.03 8.87
C ALA A 107 6.56 -7.24 9.80
N HIS A 108 6.18 -8.40 9.27
CA HIS A 108 5.88 -9.58 10.07
C HIS A 108 6.90 -10.73 9.93
N GLY A 109 7.90 -10.60 9.05
CA GLY A 109 9.00 -11.54 8.91
C GLY A 109 8.62 -12.90 8.32
N PHE A 110 7.58 -12.96 7.48
CA PHE A 110 7.23 -14.12 6.66
C PHE A 110 6.60 -13.67 5.34
N TRP A 111 6.69 -14.49 4.29
CA TRP A 111 6.16 -14.11 2.99
C TRP A 111 4.63 -14.23 2.93
N VAL A 112 3.96 -13.15 2.57
CA VAL A 112 2.50 -13.10 2.36
C VAL A 112 2.20 -13.47 0.92
N ASN A 113 1.44 -14.54 0.70
CA ASN A 113 1.04 -14.95 -0.64
C ASN A 113 0.00 -13.94 -1.21
N PRO A 114 0.26 -13.28 -2.34
CA PRO A 114 -0.66 -12.30 -2.93
C PRO A 114 -2.06 -12.86 -3.21
N LYS A 115 -2.17 -14.16 -3.51
CA LYS A 115 -3.45 -14.83 -3.78
C LYS A 115 -4.35 -14.94 -2.54
N GLN A 116 -3.82 -14.73 -1.35
CA GLN A 116 -4.54 -14.75 -0.08
C GLN A 116 -4.97 -13.35 0.38
N ILE A 117 -4.58 -12.31 -0.35
CA ILE A 117 -4.95 -10.94 -0.06
C ILE A 117 -6.34 -10.69 -0.63
N TYR A 118 -7.32 -10.35 0.23
CA TYR A 118 -8.59 -9.85 -0.26
C TYR A 118 -8.36 -8.57 -1.04
N THR A 119 -8.81 -8.54 -2.29
CA THR A 119 -8.55 -7.42 -3.19
C THR A 119 -9.84 -6.99 -3.88
N GLU A 120 -10.19 -5.73 -3.71
CA GLU A 120 -11.28 -5.05 -4.39
C GLU A 120 -10.76 -3.72 -4.95
N GLY A 121 -10.96 -3.50 -6.23
CA GLY A 121 -10.53 -2.29 -6.93
C GLY A 121 -11.56 -1.17 -6.87
N ILE A 122 -11.31 -0.13 -7.68
CA ILE A 122 -12.17 1.07 -7.73
C ILE A 122 -13.10 1.10 -8.95
N ARG A 123 -13.05 0.10 -9.82
CA ARG A 123 -13.78 0.05 -11.09
C ARG A 123 -15.30 0.20 -10.95
N SER A 124 -15.86 -0.33 -9.86
CA SER A 124 -17.29 -0.32 -9.58
C SER A 124 -17.80 0.98 -8.94
N LEU A 125 -16.89 1.87 -8.52
CA LEU A 125 -17.27 3.10 -7.86
C LEU A 125 -17.90 4.10 -8.82
N THR A 126 -19.02 4.66 -8.40
CA THR A 126 -19.76 5.65 -9.15
C THR A 126 -19.60 7.06 -8.59
N LYS A 127 -19.91 8.06 -9.38
CA LYS A 127 -20.01 9.45 -8.91
C LYS A 127 -20.96 9.56 -7.71
N GLN A 128 -22.07 8.83 -7.72
CA GLN A 128 -23.07 8.85 -6.66
C GLN A 128 -22.50 8.35 -5.34
N ASP A 129 -21.65 7.30 -5.36
CA ASP A 129 -20.96 6.79 -4.17
C ASP A 129 -20.06 7.87 -3.56
N ILE A 130 -19.32 8.60 -4.40
CA ILE A 130 -18.46 9.71 -3.97
C ILE A 130 -19.29 10.84 -3.34
N GLU A 131 -20.41 11.23 -3.98
CA GLU A 131 -21.28 12.28 -3.47
C GLU A 131 -21.89 11.93 -2.10
N PHE A 132 -22.43 10.72 -1.95
CA PHE A 132 -22.99 10.27 -0.68
C PHE A 132 -21.94 10.19 0.42
N THR A 133 -20.77 9.64 0.10
CA THR A 133 -19.67 9.52 1.04
C THR A 133 -19.21 10.90 1.54
N THR A 134 -19.10 11.86 0.63
CA THR A 134 -18.72 13.24 0.96
C THR A 134 -19.76 13.90 1.89
N LYS A 135 -21.07 13.72 1.61
CA LYS A 135 -22.15 14.23 2.47
C LYS A 135 -22.12 13.64 3.89
N LEU A 136 -21.63 12.41 4.03
CA LEU A 136 -21.48 11.73 5.31
C LEU A 136 -20.18 12.11 6.05
N GLY A 137 -19.35 12.98 5.50
CA GLY A 137 -18.08 13.40 6.14
C GLY A 137 -16.91 12.45 5.93
N TYR A 138 -16.96 11.62 4.87
CA TYR A 138 -15.91 10.67 4.53
C TYR A 138 -15.33 10.95 3.14
N THR A 139 -14.15 10.41 2.91
CA THR A 139 -13.49 10.35 1.60
C THR A 139 -13.20 8.89 1.26
N ILE A 140 -13.51 8.45 0.05
CA ILE A 140 -13.13 7.11 -0.41
C ILE A 140 -11.65 7.12 -0.81
N ARG A 141 -10.88 6.13 -0.30
CA ARG A 141 -9.51 5.86 -0.69
C ARG A 141 -9.31 4.37 -0.93
N LEU A 142 -8.54 3.99 -1.93
CA LEU A 142 -8.10 2.60 -2.08
C LEU A 142 -7.01 2.35 -1.04
N LEU A 143 -7.33 1.60 0.01
CA LEU A 143 -6.40 1.32 1.11
C LEU A 143 -5.87 -0.10 1.06
N GLY A 144 -4.55 -0.24 1.07
CA GLY A 144 -3.88 -1.43 1.54
C GLY A 144 -3.87 -1.45 3.07
N CYS A 145 -4.39 -2.51 3.63
CA CYS A 145 -4.56 -2.68 5.09
C CYS A 145 -3.81 -3.91 5.56
N VAL A 146 -2.94 -3.74 6.56
CA VAL A 146 -2.32 -4.84 7.31
C VAL A 146 -2.71 -4.67 8.77
N LYS A 147 -3.37 -5.68 9.35
CA LYS A 147 -3.83 -5.65 10.74
C LYS A 147 -3.44 -6.92 11.46
N THR A 148 -2.92 -6.80 12.67
CA THR A 148 -2.74 -7.94 13.55
C THR A 148 -4.09 -8.36 14.14
N ALA A 149 -4.38 -9.65 14.16
CA ALA A 149 -5.60 -10.14 14.82
C ALA A 149 -5.55 -9.79 16.33
N ASN A 150 -6.61 -9.22 16.84
CA ASN A 150 -6.74 -8.89 18.26
C ASN A 150 -6.58 -10.16 19.10
N GLY A 151 -5.53 -10.22 19.93
CA GLY A 151 -5.27 -11.35 20.84
C GLY A 151 -3.83 -11.86 20.85
N VAL A 152 -2.96 -11.42 19.93
CA VAL A 152 -1.52 -11.76 20.01
C VAL A 152 -0.79 -10.71 20.85
N ARG A 153 -1.29 -10.44 22.06
CA ARG A 153 -0.48 -9.93 23.15
C ARG A 153 0.06 -11.15 23.90
N GLY A 154 1.31 -11.38 23.82
CA GLY A 154 1.92 -12.29 24.78
C GLY A 154 2.82 -13.35 24.23
N HIS A 155 4.00 -13.28 24.76
CA HIS A 155 4.99 -14.32 24.91
C HIS A 155 4.36 -15.71 24.98
N LYS A 156 4.94 -16.63 24.17
CA LYS A 156 4.86 -18.07 24.39
C LYS A 156 3.47 -18.71 24.28
N SER A 157 2.93 -18.84 23.09
CA SER A 157 2.17 -20.06 22.80
C SER A 157 2.35 -20.47 21.36
N ALA A 158 2.89 -21.66 21.25
CA ALA A 158 2.73 -22.67 20.19
C ALA A 158 2.26 -22.15 18.82
N ILE A 159 3.13 -22.18 17.83
CA ILE A 159 2.95 -22.68 16.46
C ILE A 159 1.46 -22.76 15.99
N ARG A 160 0.71 -21.68 16.07
CA ARG A 160 -0.31 -21.36 15.10
C ARG A 160 0.42 -20.56 14.03
N SER A 161 0.27 -20.93 12.77
CA SER A 161 1.00 -20.33 11.67
C SER A 161 0.97 -18.80 11.81
N ARG A 162 2.12 -18.14 11.75
CA ARG A 162 2.24 -16.67 11.85
C ARG A 162 1.29 -15.97 10.87
N GLN A 163 0.95 -16.63 9.77
CA GLN A 163 0.00 -16.18 8.75
C GLN A 163 -1.44 -16.01 9.27
N SER A 164 -1.88 -16.81 10.24
CA SER A 164 -3.22 -16.65 10.82
C SER A 164 -3.33 -15.48 11.82
N ALA A 165 -2.21 -14.83 12.15
CA ALA A 165 -2.15 -13.74 13.09
C ALA A 165 -2.34 -12.36 12.45
N ILE A 166 -2.33 -12.25 11.10
CA ILE A 166 -2.52 -11.00 10.39
C ILE A 166 -3.63 -11.11 9.35
N GLN A 167 -4.29 -9.99 9.12
CA GLN A 167 -5.21 -9.77 8.01
C GLN A 167 -4.56 -8.80 7.04
N VAL A 168 -4.49 -9.19 5.76
CA VAL A 168 -4.02 -8.32 4.67
C VAL A 168 -5.13 -8.17 3.65
N SER A 169 -5.46 -6.93 3.29
CA SER A 169 -6.55 -6.65 2.34
C SER A 169 -6.31 -5.33 1.61
N VAL A 170 -6.90 -5.21 0.43
CA VAL A 170 -6.95 -3.98 -0.38
C VAL A 170 -8.39 -3.75 -0.80
N TYR A 171 -8.94 -2.59 -0.50
CA TYR A 171 -10.31 -2.25 -0.88
C TYR A 171 -10.57 -0.74 -0.78
N PRO A 172 -11.59 -0.22 -1.49
CA PRO A 172 -12.08 1.14 -1.31
C PRO A 172 -12.65 1.30 0.10
N ALA A 173 -12.03 2.15 0.89
CA ALA A 173 -12.40 2.39 2.28
C ALA A 173 -12.96 3.79 2.49
N LEU A 174 -13.95 3.91 3.38
CA LEU A 174 -14.47 5.18 3.87
C LEU A 174 -13.53 5.75 4.93
N VAL A 175 -12.77 6.77 4.58
CA VAL A 175 -11.82 7.43 5.48
C VAL A 175 -12.45 8.70 6.04
N PRO A 176 -12.62 8.86 7.36
CA PRO A 176 -13.15 10.09 7.93
C PRO A 176 -12.34 11.31 7.47
N ASN A 177 -13.00 12.42 7.11
CA ASN A 177 -12.32 13.63 6.62
C ASN A 177 -11.33 14.23 7.64
N SER A 178 -11.49 13.92 8.91
CA SER A 178 -10.55 14.28 9.98
C SER A 178 -9.29 13.43 10.01
N HIS A 179 -9.28 12.28 9.32
CA HIS A 179 -8.12 11.39 9.28
C HIS A 179 -7.09 11.87 8.25
N VAL A 180 -5.81 11.79 8.59
CA VAL A 180 -4.71 12.30 7.76
C VAL A 180 -4.71 11.70 6.34
N LEU A 181 -5.03 10.40 6.18
CA LEU A 181 -5.10 9.73 4.88
C LEU A 181 -6.22 10.24 3.99
N ALA A 182 -7.27 10.87 4.51
CA ALA A 182 -8.33 11.46 3.69
C ALA A 182 -7.81 12.61 2.81
N ASN A 183 -6.72 13.26 3.22
CA ASN A 183 -6.15 14.43 2.56
C ASN A 183 -4.95 14.11 1.64
N VAL A 184 -4.67 12.84 1.41
CA VAL A 184 -3.66 12.39 0.43
C VAL A 184 -4.29 12.44 -0.96
N ASN A 185 -4.05 13.49 -1.72
CA ASN A 185 -4.71 13.77 -3.00
C ASN A 185 -3.79 13.52 -4.21
N GLY A 186 -4.37 13.48 -5.41
CA GLY A 186 -3.66 13.36 -6.68
C GLY A 186 -2.88 12.05 -6.80
N VAL A 187 -1.70 12.11 -7.39
CA VAL A 187 -0.81 10.95 -7.63
C VAL A 187 0.05 10.56 -6.42
N PHE A 188 -0.12 11.24 -5.29
CA PHE A 188 0.70 11.00 -4.11
C PHE A 188 0.31 9.70 -3.40
N ASN A 189 1.32 9.09 -2.79
CA ASN A 189 1.19 7.92 -1.94
C ASN A 189 1.39 8.32 -0.47
N ALA A 190 0.86 7.50 0.42
CA ALA A 190 1.11 7.61 1.86
C ALA A 190 1.04 6.25 2.53
N VAL A 191 1.89 6.04 3.52
CA VAL A 191 1.85 4.85 4.37
C VAL A 191 1.85 5.29 5.82
N LEU A 192 0.77 4.97 6.52
CA LEU A 192 0.65 5.14 7.97
C LEU A 192 1.04 3.82 8.62
N VAL A 193 2.04 3.89 9.47
CA VAL A 193 2.56 2.76 10.23
C VAL A 193 2.31 3.02 11.72
N ARG A 194 1.69 2.07 12.38
CA ARG A 194 1.57 2.06 13.85
C ARG A 194 2.59 1.11 14.43
N GLY A 195 3.57 1.67 15.13
CA GLY A 195 4.45 0.90 16.01
C GLY A 195 3.87 0.80 17.41
N ASP A 196 4.05 -0.32 18.08
CA ASP A 196 3.54 -0.51 19.45
C ASP A 196 4.26 0.36 20.49
N VAL A 197 5.48 0.81 20.18
CA VAL A 197 6.28 1.69 21.04
C VAL A 197 6.17 3.15 20.62
N VAL A 198 6.34 3.46 19.32
CA VAL A 198 6.43 4.84 18.83
C VAL A 198 5.08 5.44 18.42
N GLY A 199 4.01 4.61 18.33
CA GLY A 199 2.71 5.07 17.87
C GLY A 199 2.61 5.25 16.36
N ASP A 200 1.76 6.17 15.92
CA ASP A 200 1.47 6.40 14.51
C ASP A 200 2.54 7.29 13.85
N THR A 201 3.06 6.81 12.74
CA THR A 201 3.98 7.55 11.87
C THR A 201 3.44 7.54 10.45
N LEU A 202 3.47 8.70 9.78
CA LEU A 202 3.01 8.86 8.40
C LEU A 202 4.19 9.16 7.47
N TYR A 203 4.30 8.37 6.42
CA TYR A 203 5.20 8.60 5.29
C TYR A 203 4.36 9.05 4.10
N TYR A 204 4.72 10.19 3.50
CA TYR A 204 3.97 10.81 2.40
C TYR A 204 4.94 11.31 1.34
N GLY A 205 4.61 11.07 0.07
CA GLY A 205 5.46 11.53 -1.03
C GLY A 205 5.01 11.02 -2.40
N ARG A 206 5.88 11.19 -3.38
CA ARG A 206 5.67 10.64 -4.73
C ARG A 206 5.89 9.14 -4.71
N GLY A 207 4.85 8.38 -5.04
CA GLY A 207 4.88 6.91 -5.06
C GLY A 207 5.39 6.30 -6.34
N ALA A 208 5.50 7.08 -7.41
CA ALA A 208 5.97 6.66 -8.72
C ALA A 208 6.64 7.82 -9.46
N GLY A 209 7.26 7.51 -10.59
CA GLY A 209 7.97 8.45 -11.44
C GLY A 209 9.45 8.09 -11.57
N GLN A 210 10.04 8.45 -12.70
CA GLN A 210 11.41 8.08 -13.04
C GLN A 210 12.42 8.52 -11.97
N ASP A 211 12.40 9.79 -11.60
CA ASP A 211 13.35 10.36 -10.63
C ASP A 211 13.13 9.80 -9.21
N ALA A 212 11.86 9.64 -8.81
CA ALA A 212 11.51 9.08 -7.50
C ALA A 212 12.02 7.62 -7.37
N THR A 213 11.80 6.80 -8.40
CA THR A 213 12.27 5.41 -8.42
C THR A 213 13.79 5.33 -8.54
N ALA A 214 14.42 6.18 -9.35
CA ALA A 214 15.87 6.24 -9.46
C ALA A 214 16.53 6.62 -8.13
N SER A 215 15.95 7.57 -7.39
CA SER A 215 16.41 7.94 -6.05
C SER A 215 16.38 6.75 -5.07
N ALA A 216 15.32 5.93 -5.12
CA ALA A 216 15.23 4.72 -4.29
C ALA A 216 16.30 3.69 -4.65
N VAL A 217 16.54 3.46 -5.95
CA VAL A 217 17.60 2.56 -6.43
C VAL A 217 18.99 3.04 -6.00
N LEU A 218 19.27 4.34 -6.14
CA LEU A 218 20.53 4.91 -5.67
C LEU A 218 20.69 4.79 -4.14
N SER A 219 19.61 4.95 -3.40
CA SER A 219 19.61 4.73 -1.95
C SER A 219 19.91 3.27 -1.58
N ASP A 220 19.53 2.32 -2.40
CA ASP A 220 19.81 0.89 -2.20
C ASP A 220 21.29 0.53 -2.49
N LEU A 221 21.99 1.37 -3.26
CA LEU A 221 23.41 1.19 -3.59
C LEU A 221 24.36 1.86 -2.57
N ALA A 222 23.85 2.81 -1.79
CA ALA A 222 24.65 3.56 -0.81
C ALA A 222 24.71 2.83 0.55
#